data_b16ba251d03cdbc95160e7747d4d0d0f
#
_entry.id   b16ba251d03cdbc95160e7747d4d0d0f
#
_cell.length_a   1.000
_cell.length_b   1.000
_cell.length_c   1.000
_cell.angle_alpha   90.00
_cell.angle_beta   90.00
_cell.angle_gamma   90.00
#
_symmetry.space_group_name_H-M   'P 1'
#
loop_
_entity.id
_entity.type
_entity.pdbx_description
1 polymer ?
#
loop_
_entity_poly.entity_id
_entity_poly.type
_entity_poly.pdbx_seq_one_letter_code
_entity_poly.pdbx_strand_id
1 'polypeptide(L)'
;MKKILALLLAVLMVIGLVACGESKPAETQGNNESKPAETKPTEVQDVTLKVWAPQEDQVDGKGWLNEMLAKFEAAHPEYKITWETGVCSEGDAGNNVKSDPEAAGDVYFFANDQMGTLLQANALAKLGGSYLDQVKNDNSQTLLNTVTYSDGNVYGFPMTNNTWFMYYNKDMLTEEDVKSLDTMLAKGVKISFPMSTAWYGGAFFMGNGGTLYGEAGVDASQGINFGGENGYAAALKMVQIANNPNFVDDASGLGVAGLKEGTIAAAFSGSWDFAGLSEALGDKLGAVMPPVVEIAGKQVQMRAFAGSKCVGVNPNCKNQKVAMQLAAFLTSEEAQLARYEMRGIIPSHKNLATNETIAKNIVAVAEMNTMNNGSCAQPTIPEMANYWNPMGSFGAALVNKDVTEENYMDMVDQFMTQLNASGL
;
A
#
# COMPACT_ATOMS: atom_id res chain seq x y z
N MET A 1 22.53 -56.11 17.93
CA MET A 1 23.30 -57.07 17.11
C MET A 1 23.39 -56.45 15.70
N LYS A 2 24.57 -55.89 15.43
CA LYS A 2 25.52 -56.47 14.45
C LYS A 2 24.87 -56.54 13.06
N LYS A 3 25.33 -55.98 12.02
CA LYS A 3 26.64 -55.55 11.50
C LYS A 3 26.38 -55.22 10.03
N ILE A 4 26.97 -54.12 9.48
CA ILE A 4 28.13 -54.13 8.56
C ILE A 4 27.76 -54.50 7.13
N LEU A 5 28.10 -53.85 6.01
CA LEU A 5 29.31 -53.22 5.48
C LEU A 5 29.00 -52.92 4.01
N ALA A 6 29.17 -51.80 3.47
CA ALA A 6 30.36 -51.28 2.80
C ALA A 6 30.57 -51.65 1.33
N LEU A 7 30.91 -50.60 0.59
CA LEU A 7 31.83 -50.47 -0.55
C LEU A 7 31.43 -51.04 -1.94
N LEU A 8 31.47 -50.21 -2.97
CA LEU A 8 32.64 -50.18 -3.86
C LEU A 8 32.59 -49.01 -4.86
N LEU A 9 33.64 -48.23 -4.80
CA LEU A 9 34.14 -47.31 -5.83
C LEU A 9 34.50 -48.09 -7.11
N ALA A 10 34.32 -47.46 -8.27
CA ALA A 10 35.16 -47.72 -9.43
C ALA A 10 35.44 -46.43 -10.19
N VAL A 11 36.64 -45.92 -9.96
CA VAL A 11 37.37 -44.91 -10.74
C VAL A 11 37.93 -45.63 -11.98
N LEU A 12 37.79 -45.02 -13.13
CA LEU A 12 38.61 -45.34 -14.30
C LEU A 12 39.18 -44.05 -14.89
N MET A 13 40.44 -43.77 -14.47
CA MET A 13 41.39 -42.93 -15.21
C MET A 13 41.98 -43.73 -16.35
N VAL A 14 42.07 -43.13 -17.54
CA VAL A 14 43.01 -43.57 -18.57
C VAL A 14 43.96 -42.41 -18.84
N ILE A 15 45.19 -42.67 -18.44
CA ILE A 15 46.39 -41.87 -18.74
C ILE A 15 47.01 -42.49 -20.03
N GLY A 16 47.25 -41.65 -21.01
CA GLY A 16 48.04 -42.00 -22.19
C GLY A 16 49.21 -41.02 -22.31
N LEU A 17 50.41 -41.59 -22.11
CA LEU A 17 51.73 -40.94 -22.14
C LEU A 17 52.32 -40.81 -23.55
N VAL A 18 52.74 -39.62 -23.87
CA VAL A 18 54.00 -39.10 -24.44
C VAL A 18 54.89 -40.07 -25.29
N ALA A 19 55.21 -39.60 -26.47
CA ALA A 19 56.51 -39.88 -27.08
C ALA A 19 56.98 -38.66 -27.89
N CYS A 20 58.21 -38.23 -27.60
CA CYS A 20 58.96 -37.16 -28.24
C CYS A 20 59.48 -37.57 -29.67
N GLY A 21 59.65 -36.53 -30.49
CA GLY A 21 60.42 -36.72 -31.77
C GLY A 21 60.57 -35.37 -32.51
N GLU A 22 61.83 -34.95 -32.68
CA GLU A 22 62.47 -33.74 -33.13
C GLU A 22 62.03 -33.02 -34.42
N SER A 23 62.10 -31.69 -34.30
CA SER A 23 62.66 -30.58 -35.11
C SER A 23 62.42 -30.40 -36.61
N LYS A 24 61.83 -29.19 -36.91
CA LYS A 24 62.15 -28.15 -37.95
C LYS A 24 61.81 -28.36 -39.42
N PRO A 25 61.67 -27.23 -40.22
CA PRO A 25 61.01 -25.92 -39.96
C PRO A 25 60.00 -25.48 -41.05
N ALA A 26 59.22 -24.43 -40.72
CA ALA A 26 58.57 -23.38 -41.52
C ALA A 26 57.99 -23.68 -42.91
N GLU A 27 56.70 -23.42 -43.05
CA GLU A 27 56.21 -22.60 -44.14
C GLU A 27 54.84 -21.95 -43.74
N THR A 28 54.66 -20.76 -44.27
CA THR A 28 53.74 -19.68 -44.02
C THR A 28 52.35 -19.95 -44.61
N GLN A 29 51.35 -19.30 -44.00
CA GLN A 29 50.04 -18.90 -44.51
C GLN A 29 48.86 -19.89 -44.43
N GLY A 30 47.89 -19.42 -43.65
CA GLY A 30 46.50 -19.87 -43.69
C GLY A 30 45.70 -19.00 -42.71
N ASN A 31 45.20 -17.86 -43.19
CA ASN A 31 44.23 -17.02 -42.53
C ASN A 31 42.99 -17.88 -42.19
N ASN A 32 42.82 -18.28 -40.94
CA ASN A 32 41.53 -18.71 -40.44
C ASN A 32 40.82 -17.46 -39.88
N GLU A 33 40.08 -16.77 -40.71
CA GLU A 33 39.00 -15.90 -40.29
C GLU A 33 38.05 -16.77 -39.45
N SER A 34 38.04 -16.51 -38.16
CA SER A 34 36.99 -16.97 -37.27
C SER A 34 35.69 -16.32 -37.70
N LYS A 35 34.84 -17.08 -38.40
CA LYS A 35 33.46 -16.72 -38.71
C LYS A 35 32.77 -16.28 -37.41
N PRO A 36 32.16 -15.08 -37.37
CA PRO A 36 31.36 -14.69 -36.22
C PRO A 36 30.29 -15.75 -35.99
N ALA A 37 30.09 -16.15 -34.75
CA ALA A 37 29.01 -17.03 -34.39
C ALA A 37 27.70 -16.39 -34.87
N GLU A 38 26.99 -17.04 -35.77
CA GLU A 38 25.65 -16.65 -36.16
C GLU A 38 24.78 -16.72 -34.89
N THR A 39 24.44 -15.57 -34.32
CA THR A 39 23.37 -15.44 -33.34
C THR A 39 22.08 -15.87 -34.06
N LYS A 40 21.56 -17.04 -33.71
CA LYS A 40 20.22 -17.45 -34.12
C LYS A 40 19.27 -16.28 -33.82
N PRO A 41 18.39 -15.90 -34.75
CA PRO A 41 17.34 -14.90 -34.46
C PRO A 41 16.59 -15.42 -33.24
N THR A 42 16.47 -14.60 -32.21
CA THR A 42 15.60 -14.89 -31.05
C THR A 42 14.20 -15.00 -31.61
N GLU A 43 13.58 -16.19 -31.50
CA GLU A 43 12.21 -16.39 -31.97
C GLU A 43 11.29 -15.47 -31.16
N VAL A 44 10.58 -14.58 -31.85
CA VAL A 44 9.65 -13.63 -31.24
C VAL A 44 8.43 -14.42 -30.77
N GLN A 45 8.12 -14.33 -29.48
CA GLN A 45 7.01 -15.02 -28.85
C GLN A 45 5.73 -14.18 -28.98
N ASP A 46 4.66 -14.73 -29.56
CA ASP A 46 3.32 -14.12 -29.51
C ASP A 46 2.74 -14.27 -28.08
N VAL A 47 2.32 -13.15 -27.50
CA VAL A 47 1.80 -13.07 -26.13
C VAL A 47 0.50 -12.29 -26.14
N THR A 48 -0.55 -12.79 -25.50
CA THR A 48 -1.75 -12.02 -25.19
C THR A 48 -1.79 -11.79 -23.68
N LEU A 49 -1.96 -10.55 -23.25
CA LEU A 49 -2.13 -10.16 -21.85
C LEU A 49 -3.37 -9.30 -21.65
N LYS A 50 -4.19 -9.71 -20.69
CA LYS A 50 -5.33 -8.94 -20.23
C LYS A 50 -4.93 -8.09 -19.02
N VAL A 51 -5.08 -6.77 -19.11
CA VAL A 51 -4.70 -5.81 -18.07
C VAL A 51 -5.93 -5.03 -17.62
N TRP A 52 -6.29 -5.14 -16.32
CA TRP A 52 -7.37 -4.38 -15.73
C TRP A 52 -6.82 -3.26 -14.83
N ALA A 53 -7.24 -2.04 -15.09
CA ALA A 53 -6.80 -0.84 -14.37
C ALA A 53 -7.96 0.15 -14.19
N PRO A 54 -7.82 1.15 -13.31
CA PRO A 54 -8.80 2.23 -13.17
C PRO A 54 -9.07 2.95 -14.51
N GLN A 55 -10.31 3.43 -14.67
CA GLN A 55 -10.73 4.19 -15.85
C GLN A 55 -9.81 5.38 -16.11
N GLU A 56 -9.42 6.08 -15.06
CA GLU A 56 -8.63 7.31 -15.14
C GLU A 56 -7.18 7.08 -15.62
N ASP A 57 -6.68 5.87 -15.54
CA ASP A 57 -5.37 5.49 -16.09
C ASP A 57 -5.42 5.15 -17.58
N GLN A 58 -6.63 5.09 -18.17
CA GLN A 58 -6.90 4.60 -19.53
C GLN A 58 -7.64 5.61 -20.45
N VAL A 59 -7.80 6.87 -20.03
CA VAL A 59 -8.66 7.86 -20.68
C VAL A 59 -8.39 7.95 -22.20
N ASP A 60 -9.41 7.62 -22.98
CA ASP A 60 -9.42 7.69 -24.46
C ASP A 60 -8.23 6.99 -25.16
N GLY A 61 -7.69 5.94 -24.53
CA GLY A 61 -6.53 5.20 -25.06
C GLY A 61 -5.21 6.00 -25.05
N LYS A 62 -5.16 7.12 -24.33
CA LYS A 62 -3.98 7.99 -24.17
C LYS A 62 -3.60 8.19 -22.71
N GLY A 63 -4.16 7.38 -21.81
CA GLY A 63 -3.86 7.44 -20.39
C GLY A 63 -2.47 6.88 -20.06
N TRP A 64 -2.11 7.04 -18.79
CA TRP A 64 -0.83 6.55 -18.26
C TRP A 64 -0.60 5.06 -18.58
N LEU A 65 -1.62 4.20 -18.40
CA LEU A 65 -1.47 2.77 -18.69
C LEU A 65 -1.04 2.52 -20.14
N ASN A 66 -1.70 3.19 -21.11
CA ASN A 66 -1.40 3.00 -22.52
C ASN A 66 0.04 3.39 -22.88
N GLU A 67 0.55 4.47 -22.27
CA GLU A 67 1.95 4.88 -22.43
C GLU A 67 2.91 3.82 -21.85
N MET A 68 2.60 3.32 -20.65
CA MET A 68 3.45 2.30 -20.00
C MET A 68 3.44 0.97 -20.78
N LEU A 69 2.30 0.53 -21.30
CA LEU A 69 2.21 -0.68 -22.13
C LEU A 69 3.06 -0.55 -23.40
N ALA A 70 3.04 0.61 -24.05
CA ALA A 70 3.88 0.87 -25.23
C ALA A 70 5.37 0.89 -24.89
N LYS A 71 5.77 1.48 -23.75
CA LYS A 71 7.15 1.46 -23.27
C LYS A 71 7.62 0.04 -22.92
N PHE A 72 6.77 -0.75 -22.27
CA PHE A 72 7.07 -2.14 -21.96
C PHE A 72 7.31 -2.97 -23.22
N GLU A 73 6.43 -2.85 -24.22
CA GLU A 73 6.57 -3.55 -25.50
C GLU A 73 7.87 -3.14 -26.23
N ALA A 74 8.19 -1.84 -26.24
CA ALA A 74 9.43 -1.35 -26.83
C ALA A 74 10.70 -1.86 -26.12
N ALA A 75 10.64 -2.10 -24.81
CA ALA A 75 11.73 -2.65 -24.00
C ALA A 75 11.89 -4.18 -24.15
N HIS A 76 10.86 -4.85 -24.67
CA HIS A 76 10.78 -6.32 -24.77
C HIS A 76 10.54 -6.80 -26.21
N PRO A 77 11.48 -6.54 -27.16
CA PRO A 77 11.33 -6.92 -28.56
C PRO A 77 11.26 -8.43 -28.80
N GLU A 78 11.58 -9.25 -27.79
CA GLU A 78 11.42 -10.71 -27.82
C GLU A 78 9.94 -11.14 -27.74
N TYR A 79 9.02 -10.23 -27.41
CA TYR A 79 7.58 -10.46 -27.38
C TYR A 79 6.85 -9.65 -28.41
N LYS A 80 5.85 -10.25 -29.06
CA LYS A 80 4.82 -9.56 -29.84
C LYS A 80 3.54 -9.62 -29.04
N ILE A 81 3.19 -8.49 -28.39
CA ILE A 81 2.15 -8.48 -27.36
C ILE A 81 0.82 -7.99 -27.96
N THR A 82 -0.24 -8.75 -27.71
CA THR A 82 -1.62 -8.31 -27.92
C THR A 82 -2.21 -7.90 -26.56
N TRP A 83 -2.55 -6.63 -26.42
CA TRP A 83 -3.12 -6.05 -25.22
C TRP A 83 -4.65 -6.16 -25.21
N GLU A 84 -5.23 -6.70 -24.12
CA GLU A 84 -6.65 -6.66 -23.83
C GLU A 84 -6.84 -5.83 -22.55
N THR A 85 -7.20 -4.55 -22.68
CA THR A 85 -7.40 -3.69 -21.52
C THR A 85 -8.84 -3.69 -21.05
N GLY A 86 -9.04 -3.66 -19.73
CA GLY A 86 -10.35 -3.58 -19.08
C GLY A 86 -10.37 -2.57 -17.95
N VAL A 87 -11.55 -2.04 -17.65
CA VAL A 87 -11.74 -1.09 -16.54
C VAL A 87 -12.12 -1.85 -15.29
N CYS A 88 -11.32 -1.67 -14.23
CA CYS A 88 -11.62 -2.16 -12.89
C CYS A 88 -10.95 -1.22 -11.88
N SER A 89 -11.74 -0.64 -10.97
CA SER A 89 -11.17 0.14 -9.87
C SER A 89 -10.44 -0.76 -8.88
N GLU A 90 -9.46 -0.22 -8.16
CA GLU A 90 -8.72 -1.00 -7.16
C GLU A 90 -9.63 -1.52 -6.03
N GLY A 91 -10.65 -0.73 -5.65
CA GLY A 91 -11.61 -1.12 -4.62
C GLY A 91 -12.58 -2.23 -5.04
N ASP A 92 -12.86 -2.36 -6.34
CA ASP A 92 -13.79 -3.36 -6.88
C ASP A 92 -13.11 -4.67 -7.28
N ALA A 93 -11.77 -4.70 -7.34
CA ALA A 93 -10.99 -5.83 -7.85
C ALA A 93 -11.35 -7.15 -7.14
N GLY A 94 -11.47 -7.15 -5.81
CA GLY A 94 -11.81 -8.34 -5.04
C GLY A 94 -13.14 -8.96 -5.49
N ASN A 95 -14.16 -8.13 -5.74
CA ASN A 95 -15.47 -8.60 -6.18
C ASN A 95 -15.48 -9.05 -7.65
N ASN A 96 -14.83 -8.28 -8.52
CA ASN A 96 -14.84 -8.56 -9.95
C ASN A 96 -13.98 -9.78 -10.29
N VAL A 97 -12.79 -9.90 -9.67
CA VAL A 97 -11.87 -11.03 -9.94
C VAL A 97 -12.38 -12.33 -9.33
N LYS A 98 -12.91 -12.32 -8.08
CA LYS A 98 -13.40 -13.54 -7.44
C LYS A 98 -14.60 -14.17 -8.14
N SER A 99 -15.38 -13.39 -8.91
CA SER A 99 -16.56 -13.89 -9.61
C SER A 99 -16.21 -14.87 -10.74
N ASP A 100 -15.09 -14.63 -11.42
CA ASP A 100 -14.51 -15.50 -12.44
C ASP A 100 -12.99 -15.27 -12.53
N PRO A 101 -12.17 -15.93 -11.70
CA PRO A 101 -10.73 -15.72 -11.68
C PRO A 101 -10.03 -16.11 -12.99
N GLU A 102 -10.58 -17.07 -13.76
CA GLU A 102 -9.97 -17.51 -15.03
C GLU A 102 -10.23 -16.50 -16.16
N ALA A 103 -11.37 -15.80 -16.13
CA ALA A 103 -11.70 -14.75 -17.10
C ALA A 103 -11.21 -13.36 -16.73
N ALA A 104 -10.75 -13.17 -15.49
CA ALA A 104 -10.24 -11.90 -14.99
C ALA A 104 -8.94 -11.44 -15.68
N GLY A 105 -8.48 -10.22 -15.36
CA GLY A 105 -7.21 -9.70 -15.85
C GLY A 105 -6.03 -10.58 -15.46
N ASP A 106 -5.05 -10.75 -16.36
CA ASP A 106 -3.78 -11.41 -16.09
C ASP A 106 -2.93 -10.56 -15.13
N VAL A 107 -2.99 -9.23 -15.32
CA VAL A 107 -2.43 -8.22 -14.44
C VAL A 107 -3.55 -7.26 -14.09
N TYR A 108 -3.73 -6.96 -12.80
CA TYR A 108 -4.79 -6.05 -12.37
C TYR A 108 -4.39 -5.25 -11.13
N PHE A 109 -5.08 -4.12 -10.97
CA PHE A 109 -4.88 -3.23 -9.83
C PHE A 109 -5.88 -3.56 -8.72
N PHE A 110 -5.42 -3.53 -7.47
CA PHE A 110 -6.26 -3.80 -6.31
C PHE A 110 -5.83 -2.99 -5.08
N ALA A 111 -6.77 -2.70 -4.18
CA ALA A 111 -6.46 -2.18 -2.87
C ALA A 111 -6.07 -3.34 -1.92
N ASN A 112 -5.08 -3.12 -1.06
CA ASN A 112 -4.51 -4.20 -0.24
C ASN A 112 -5.52 -4.89 0.71
N ASP A 113 -6.59 -4.21 1.09
CA ASP A 113 -7.70 -4.80 1.87
C ASP A 113 -8.50 -5.86 1.10
N GLN A 114 -8.35 -5.90 -0.23
CA GLN A 114 -8.95 -6.94 -1.08
C GLN A 114 -8.11 -8.23 -1.14
N MET A 115 -6.88 -8.20 -0.62
CA MET A 115 -5.91 -9.31 -0.76
C MET A 115 -6.45 -10.63 -0.22
N GLY A 116 -7.06 -10.63 0.96
CA GLY A 116 -7.66 -11.84 1.55
C GLY A 116 -8.71 -12.48 0.64
N THR A 117 -9.60 -11.66 0.07
CA THR A 117 -10.65 -12.12 -0.87
C THR A 117 -10.04 -12.71 -2.15
N LEU A 118 -9.01 -12.04 -2.70
CA LEU A 118 -8.34 -12.48 -3.92
C LEU A 118 -7.55 -13.78 -3.72
N LEU A 119 -6.91 -13.94 -2.56
CA LEU A 119 -6.21 -15.19 -2.21
C LEU A 119 -7.16 -16.36 -2.01
N GLN A 120 -8.29 -16.15 -1.36
CA GLN A 120 -9.33 -17.18 -1.23
C GLN A 120 -9.88 -17.63 -2.58
N ALA A 121 -9.92 -16.73 -3.56
CA ALA A 121 -10.33 -17.04 -4.94
C ALA A 121 -9.19 -17.64 -5.79
N ASN A 122 -8.00 -17.88 -5.23
CA ASN A 122 -6.79 -18.27 -5.97
C ASN A 122 -6.49 -17.34 -7.16
N ALA A 123 -6.57 -16.04 -6.93
CA ALA A 123 -6.47 -15.00 -7.95
C ALA A 123 -5.20 -14.13 -7.84
N LEU A 124 -4.39 -14.28 -6.80
CA LEU A 124 -3.10 -13.59 -6.63
C LEU A 124 -1.92 -14.54 -6.62
N ALA A 125 -0.98 -14.30 -7.51
CA ALA A 125 0.27 -15.04 -7.55
C ALA A 125 1.25 -14.54 -6.48
N LYS A 126 1.91 -15.49 -5.81
CA LYS A 126 2.99 -15.23 -4.86
C LYS A 126 4.22 -14.67 -5.58
N LEU A 127 4.82 -13.63 -4.99
CA LEU A 127 6.08 -13.08 -5.48
C LEU A 127 7.28 -13.86 -4.93
N GLY A 128 8.30 -14.04 -5.78
CA GLY A 128 9.55 -14.71 -5.41
C GLY A 128 10.74 -14.19 -6.22
N GLY A 129 11.97 -14.59 -5.82
CA GLY A 129 13.20 -14.21 -6.51
C GLY A 129 13.34 -12.69 -6.65
N SER A 130 13.78 -12.24 -7.83
CA SER A 130 14.04 -10.82 -8.12
C SER A 130 12.82 -9.91 -7.94
N TYR A 131 11.60 -10.41 -8.14
CA TYR A 131 10.37 -9.61 -7.94
C TYR A 131 10.11 -9.32 -6.47
N LEU A 132 10.33 -10.30 -5.58
CA LEU A 132 10.27 -10.08 -4.14
C LEU A 132 11.37 -9.12 -3.68
N ASP A 133 12.58 -9.28 -4.22
CA ASP A 133 13.71 -8.38 -3.91
C ASP A 133 13.41 -6.95 -4.37
N GLN A 134 12.79 -6.76 -5.53
CA GLN A 134 12.34 -5.46 -6.00
C GLN A 134 11.36 -4.82 -5.01
N VAL A 135 10.30 -5.52 -4.62
CA VAL A 135 9.32 -4.97 -3.67
C VAL A 135 9.97 -4.56 -2.35
N LYS A 136 10.89 -5.36 -1.81
CA LYS A 136 11.65 -5.04 -0.59
C LYS A 136 12.59 -3.85 -0.75
N ASN A 137 13.22 -3.74 -1.92
CA ASN A 137 14.18 -2.68 -2.18
C ASN A 137 13.53 -1.34 -2.49
N ASP A 138 12.36 -1.34 -3.14
CA ASP A 138 11.72 -0.14 -3.66
C ASP A 138 10.72 0.48 -2.68
N ASN A 139 10.31 -0.25 -1.64
CA ASN A 139 9.28 0.19 -0.71
C ASN A 139 9.78 0.27 0.75
N SER A 140 9.05 1.02 1.58
CA SER A 140 9.25 1.02 3.04
C SER A 140 8.77 -0.29 3.66
N GLN A 141 9.21 -0.59 4.88
CA GLN A 141 8.74 -1.77 5.60
C GLN A 141 7.22 -1.73 5.83
N THR A 142 6.64 -0.55 6.08
CA THR A 142 5.20 -0.38 6.23
C THR A 142 4.46 -0.81 4.97
N LEU A 143 4.92 -0.36 3.79
CA LEU A 143 4.33 -0.77 2.51
C LEU A 143 4.54 -2.26 2.21
N LEU A 144 5.71 -2.81 2.52
CA LEU A 144 5.95 -4.25 2.42
C LEU A 144 4.93 -5.04 3.26
N ASN A 145 4.63 -4.57 4.48
CA ASN A 145 3.64 -5.22 5.35
C ASN A 145 2.23 -5.19 4.74
N THR A 146 1.86 -4.13 3.99
CA THR A 146 0.53 -4.05 3.34
C THR A 146 0.31 -5.09 2.23
N VAL A 147 1.36 -5.69 1.70
CA VAL A 147 1.31 -6.75 0.67
C VAL A 147 1.81 -8.10 1.15
N THR A 148 2.13 -8.21 2.45
CA THR A 148 2.49 -9.46 3.11
C THR A 148 1.25 -10.07 3.75
N TYR A 149 0.95 -11.33 3.43
CA TYR A 149 -0.19 -12.05 4.00
C TYR A 149 0.21 -12.88 5.24
N SER A 150 -0.77 -13.45 5.93
CA SER A 150 -0.57 -14.22 7.17
C SER A 150 0.35 -15.44 7.04
N ASP A 151 0.54 -15.95 5.83
CA ASP A 151 1.48 -17.03 5.51
C ASP A 151 2.94 -16.55 5.34
N GLY A 152 3.21 -15.27 5.57
CA GLY A 152 4.52 -14.62 5.44
C GLY A 152 4.96 -14.36 4.00
N ASN A 153 4.10 -14.60 3.01
CA ASN A 153 4.41 -14.37 1.60
C ASN A 153 3.89 -13.01 1.13
N VAL A 154 4.53 -12.50 0.09
CA VAL A 154 4.18 -11.23 -0.58
C VAL A 154 3.40 -11.52 -1.86
N TYR A 155 2.29 -10.80 -2.07
CA TYR A 155 1.33 -11.08 -3.14
C TYR A 155 0.98 -9.88 -4.04
N GLY A 156 1.68 -8.77 -3.92
CA GLY A 156 1.45 -7.61 -4.75
C GLY A 156 2.64 -6.69 -4.83
N PHE A 157 2.67 -5.87 -5.86
CA PHE A 157 3.65 -4.80 -6.03
C PHE A 157 2.99 -3.49 -5.59
N PRO A 158 3.42 -2.84 -4.49
CA PRO A 158 2.88 -1.53 -4.10
C PRO A 158 3.11 -0.48 -5.20
N MET A 159 2.11 0.36 -5.42
CA MET A 159 2.15 1.38 -6.47
C MET A 159 1.82 2.78 -5.96
N THR A 160 0.87 2.88 -5.03
CA THR A 160 0.53 4.13 -4.37
C THR A 160 0.29 3.91 -2.89
N ASN A 161 0.53 4.95 -2.11
CA ASN A 161 0.08 5.01 -0.74
C ASN A 161 -1.45 5.12 -0.67
N ASN A 162 -2.04 4.64 0.40
CA ASN A 162 -3.45 4.84 0.72
C ASN A 162 -3.59 5.11 2.21
N THR A 163 -3.61 6.38 2.56
CA THR A 163 -3.74 6.86 3.95
C THR A 163 -4.41 8.22 3.97
N TRP A 164 -4.75 8.69 5.17
CA TRP A 164 -5.26 10.02 5.40
C TRP A 164 -4.27 10.83 6.25
N PHE A 165 -4.35 12.14 6.13
CA PHE A 165 -3.54 13.12 6.83
C PHE A 165 -4.39 14.36 7.12
N MET A 166 -3.80 15.46 7.59
CA MET A 166 -4.54 16.66 7.93
C MET A 166 -4.22 17.82 6.99
N TYR A 167 -5.27 18.43 6.44
CA TYR A 167 -5.24 19.74 5.79
C TYR A 167 -5.58 20.85 6.77
N TYR A 168 -5.01 22.04 6.58
CA TYR A 168 -5.33 23.20 7.41
C TYR A 168 -5.20 24.51 6.65
N ASN A 169 -5.89 25.54 7.15
CA ASN A 169 -5.80 26.91 6.65
C ASN A 169 -4.71 27.67 7.42
N LYS A 170 -3.64 28.09 6.73
CA LYS A 170 -2.49 28.82 7.30
C LYS A 170 -2.86 30.21 7.84
N ASP A 171 -3.99 30.80 7.40
CA ASP A 171 -4.48 32.05 7.98
C ASP A 171 -5.09 31.85 9.38
N MET A 172 -5.46 30.61 9.74
CA MET A 172 -6.14 30.28 11.00
C MET A 172 -5.25 29.53 11.99
N LEU A 173 -4.31 28.71 11.48
CA LEU A 173 -3.42 27.86 12.26
C LEU A 173 -1.99 27.98 11.76
N THR A 174 -1.02 28.06 12.69
CA THR A 174 0.39 28.05 12.39
C THR A 174 0.94 26.60 12.27
N GLU A 175 2.16 26.45 11.74
CA GLU A 175 2.85 25.15 11.69
C GLU A 175 3.11 24.55 13.09
N GLU A 176 3.18 25.38 14.15
CA GLU A 176 3.31 24.90 15.53
C GLU A 176 1.98 24.41 16.08
N ASP A 177 0.88 25.14 15.80
CA ASP A 177 -0.45 24.75 16.25
C ASP A 177 -0.88 23.37 15.75
N VAL A 178 -0.59 23.08 14.48
CA VAL A 178 -1.03 21.85 13.81
C VAL A 178 -0.30 20.59 14.28
N LYS A 179 0.70 20.72 15.12
CA LYS A 179 1.40 19.56 15.71
C LYS A 179 0.57 18.86 16.81
N SER A 180 -0.38 19.58 17.44
CA SER A 180 -1.20 19.02 18.52
C SER A 180 -2.68 19.31 18.32
N LEU A 181 -3.51 18.27 18.38
CA LEU A 181 -4.97 18.40 18.31
C LEU A 181 -5.52 19.23 19.47
N ASP A 182 -4.96 19.06 20.67
CA ASP A 182 -5.37 19.82 21.86
C ASP A 182 -5.09 21.31 21.69
N THR A 183 -3.92 21.64 21.15
CA THR A 183 -3.56 23.05 20.87
C THR A 183 -4.52 23.68 19.87
N MET A 184 -4.84 22.97 18.78
CA MET A 184 -5.78 23.48 17.77
C MET A 184 -7.17 23.70 18.35
N LEU A 185 -7.71 22.74 19.12
CA LEU A 185 -9.01 22.86 19.76
C LEU A 185 -9.07 24.01 20.80
N ALA A 186 -7.96 24.26 21.50
CA ALA A 186 -7.85 25.36 22.47
C ALA A 186 -7.82 26.75 21.82
N LYS A 187 -7.53 26.85 20.53
CA LYS A 187 -7.52 28.15 19.80
C LYS A 187 -8.91 28.73 19.52
N GLY A 188 -9.96 28.00 19.77
CA GLY A 188 -11.33 28.46 19.52
C GLY A 188 -11.75 28.42 18.04
N VAL A 189 -10.99 27.72 17.19
CA VAL A 189 -11.33 27.48 15.79
C VAL A 189 -11.90 26.07 15.60
N LYS A 190 -12.75 25.89 14.59
CA LYS A 190 -13.36 24.58 14.31
C LYS A 190 -12.37 23.63 13.67
N ILE A 191 -12.26 22.43 14.24
CA ILE A 191 -11.47 21.31 13.73
C ILE A 191 -12.42 20.16 13.39
N SER A 192 -12.39 19.69 12.16
CA SER A 192 -13.22 18.60 11.70
C SER A 192 -12.42 17.31 11.59
N PHE A 193 -12.88 16.24 12.28
CA PHE A 193 -12.29 14.91 12.24
C PHE A 193 -13.39 13.85 12.12
N PRO A 194 -13.31 12.88 11.19
CA PRO A 194 -14.35 11.87 10.97
C PRO A 194 -14.35 10.79 12.07
N MET A 195 -14.69 11.15 13.30
CA MET A 195 -14.66 10.25 14.46
C MET A 195 -15.65 9.10 14.34
N SER A 196 -16.80 9.34 13.73
CA SER A 196 -17.84 8.32 13.47
C SER A 196 -17.54 7.42 12.27
N THR A 197 -16.47 7.69 11.53
CA THR A 197 -16.05 6.85 10.40
C THR A 197 -14.93 5.90 10.84
N ALA A 198 -15.17 4.60 10.75
CA ALA A 198 -14.26 3.57 11.29
C ALA A 198 -12.81 3.68 10.80
N TRP A 199 -12.60 4.09 9.54
CA TRP A 199 -11.26 4.22 8.96
C TRP A 199 -10.41 5.32 9.64
N TYR A 200 -11.05 6.29 10.30
CA TYR A 200 -10.39 7.37 11.05
C TYR A 200 -10.44 7.12 12.57
N GLY A 201 -11.61 6.68 13.08
CA GLY A 201 -11.88 6.62 14.51
C GLY A 201 -10.90 5.77 15.34
N GLY A 202 -10.33 4.72 14.75
CA GLY A 202 -9.33 3.88 15.40
C GLY A 202 -8.01 4.57 15.75
N ALA A 203 -7.74 5.77 15.19
CA ALA A 203 -6.47 6.47 15.32
C ALA A 203 -6.00 6.71 16.77
N PHE A 204 -6.94 6.95 17.68
CA PHE A 204 -6.68 7.18 19.10
C PHE A 204 -6.25 5.89 19.81
N PHE A 205 -6.96 4.80 19.56
CA PHE A 205 -6.65 3.48 20.13
C PHE A 205 -5.30 2.98 19.62
N MET A 206 -5.08 3.01 18.30
CA MET A 206 -3.81 2.60 17.67
C MET A 206 -2.64 3.47 18.14
N GLY A 207 -2.86 4.77 18.29
CA GLY A 207 -1.87 5.69 18.83
C GLY A 207 -1.48 5.36 20.26
N ASN A 208 -2.45 4.97 21.09
CA ASN A 208 -2.23 4.65 22.51
C ASN A 208 -1.88 3.17 22.77
N GLY A 209 -1.35 2.47 21.76
CA GLY A 209 -0.81 1.10 21.89
C GLY A 209 -1.82 0.00 21.59
N GLY A 210 -3.02 0.34 21.09
CA GLY A 210 -3.97 -0.65 20.60
C GLY A 210 -3.46 -1.33 19.32
N THR A 211 -3.77 -2.63 19.16
CA THR A 211 -3.36 -3.43 18.01
C THR A 211 -4.56 -4.12 17.35
N LEU A 212 -4.43 -4.35 16.04
CA LEU A 212 -5.37 -5.15 15.27
C LEU A 212 -4.61 -6.37 14.75
N TYR A 213 -4.98 -7.55 15.26
CA TYR A 213 -4.39 -8.83 14.85
C TYR A 213 -2.86 -8.89 14.98
N GLY A 214 -2.36 -8.37 16.10
CA GLY A 214 -0.95 -8.24 16.42
C GLY A 214 -0.30 -7.01 15.78
N GLU A 215 1.00 -6.87 15.98
CA GLU A 215 1.78 -5.71 15.53
C GLU A 215 1.85 -5.62 13.99
N ALA A 216 1.88 -6.76 13.31
CA ALA A 216 1.93 -6.84 11.85
C ALA A 216 0.54 -6.86 11.19
N GLY A 217 -0.56 -6.97 11.94
CA GLY A 217 -1.91 -6.99 11.41
C GLY A 217 -2.31 -8.28 10.67
N VAL A 218 -1.61 -9.40 10.91
CA VAL A 218 -1.80 -10.64 10.14
C VAL A 218 -2.03 -11.90 11.01
N ASP A 219 -2.10 -11.76 12.31
CA ASP A 219 -2.31 -12.86 13.25
C ASP A 219 -3.72 -12.82 13.87
N ALA A 220 -4.66 -13.51 13.24
CA ALA A 220 -6.06 -13.59 13.68
C ALA A 220 -6.20 -14.06 15.13
N SER A 221 -5.26 -14.88 15.65
CA SER A 221 -5.31 -15.41 17.02
C SER A 221 -5.14 -14.32 18.09
N GLN A 222 -4.53 -13.19 17.76
CA GLN A 222 -4.32 -12.07 18.68
C GLN A 222 -5.55 -11.13 18.76
N GLY A 223 -6.51 -11.26 17.82
CA GLY A 223 -7.71 -10.41 17.80
C GLY A 223 -7.40 -8.91 17.72
N ILE A 224 -8.41 -8.11 18.08
CA ILE A 224 -8.28 -6.65 18.21
C ILE A 224 -8.15 -6.32 19.68
N ASN A 225 -7.12 -5.55 20.06
CA ASN A 225 -6.87 -5.11 21.42
C ASN A 225 -6.96 -3.58 21.55
N PHE A 226 -8.19 -3.10 21.74
CA PHE A 226 -8.51 -1.69 22.02
C PHE A 226 -9.08 -1.47 23.41
N GLY A 227 -8.94 -2.47 24.29
CA GLY A 227 -9.45 -2.45 25.67
C GLY A 227 -8.39 -2.12 26.72
N GLY A 228 -8.76 -2.41 28.00
CA GLY A 228 -7.92 -2.18 29.16
C GLY A 228 -7.58 -0.72 29.42
N GLU A 229 -6.58 -0.46 30.27
CA GLU A 229 -6.22 0.91 30.68
C GLU A 229 -5.91 1.84 29.51
N ASN A 230 -5.20 1.35 28.49
CA ASN A 230 -4.87 2.14 27.31
C ASN A 230 -6.11 2.44 26.46
N GLY A 231 -7.01 1.47 26.30
CA GLY A 231 -8.26 1.66 25.57
C GLY A 231 -9.21 2.61 26.29
N TYR A 232 -9.35 2.46 27.61
CA TYR A 232 -10.15 3.38 28.45
C TYR A 232 -9.62 4.83 28.34
N ALA A 233 -8.29 5.01 28.42
CA ALA A 233 -7.70 6.34 28.32
C ALA A 233 -7.93 6.97 26.94
N ALA A 234 -7.81 6.18 25.88
CA ALA A 234 -8.11 6.64 24.52
C ALA A 234 -9.60 7.03 24.37
N ALA A 235 -10.51 6.18 24.83
CA ALA A 235 -11.95 6.45 24.78
C ALA A 235 -12.35 7.70 25.59
N LEU A 236 -11.82 7.87 26.80
CA LEU A 236 -12.05 9.07 27.60
C LEU A 236 -11.59 10.33 26.85
N LYS A 237 -10.43 10.28 26.21
CA LYS A 237 -9.96 11.40 25.39
C LYS A 237 -10.91 11.68 24.22
N MET A 238 -11.41 10.65 23.55
CA MET A 238 -12.39 10.81 22.46
C MET A 238 -13.69 11.44 22.97
N VAL A 239 -14.17 11.07 24.17
CA VAL A 239 -15.32 11.73 24.84
C VAL A 239 -15.05 13.21 25.04
N GLN A 240 -13.88 13.58 25.58
CA GLN A 240 -13.49 14.98 25.80
C GLN A 240 -13.45 15.78 24.50
N ILE A 241 -12.89 15.20 23.42
CA ILE A 241 -12.86 15.82 22.09
C ILE A 241 -14.28 15.97 21.55
N ALA A 242 -15.09 14.92 21.60
CA ALA A 242 -16.47 14.95 21.12
C ALA A 242 -17.33 16.01 21.86
N ASN A 243 -17.02 16.31 23.13
CA ASN A 243 -17.67 17.34 23.92
C ASN A 243 -17.09 18.75 23.70
N ASN A 244 -15.98 18.89 23.01
CA ASN A 244 -15.35 20.18 22.75
C ASN A 244 -16.21 20.98 21.74
N PRO A 245 -16.59 22.25 22.05
CA PRO A 245 -17.42 23.08 21.15
C PRO A 245 -16.73 23.39 19.81
N ASN A 246 -15.40 23.20 19.71
CA ASN A 246 -14.62 23.44 18.51
C ASN A 246 -14.43 22.18 17.67
N PHE A 247 -14.86 21.02 18.14
CA PHE A 247 -14.88 19.78 17.40
C PHE A 247 -16.09 19.68 16.46
N VAL A 248 -15.89 19.16 15.25
CA VAL A 248 -16.93 18.83 14.26
C VAL A 248 -16.67 17.42 13.75
N ASP A 249 -17.67 16.53 13.87
CA ASP A 249 -17.60 15.22 13.21
C ASP A 249 -17.77 15.36 11.69
N ASP A 250 -17.00 14.63 10.91
CA ASP A 250 -17.01 14.69 9.44
C ASP A 250 -17.50 13.39 8.79
N ALA A 251 -18.58 12.84 9.28
CA ALA A 251 -19.17 11.64 8.69
C ALA A 251 -19.61 11.80 7.22
N SER A 252 -19.83 13.06 6.78
CA SER A 252 -20.45 13.38 5.48
C SER A 252 -19.58 14.26 4.56
N GLY A 253 -18.29 14.45 4.87
CA GLY A 253 -17.36 15.28 4.06
C GLY A 253 -17.56 16.79 4.25
N LEU A 254 -18.30 17.23 5.29
CA LEU A 254 -18.54 18.64 5.59
C LEU A 254 -17.26 19.37 6.03
N GLY A 255 -16.28 18.65 6.58
CA GLY A 255 -15.02 19.23 7.02
C GLY A 255 -14.20 19.80 5.86
N VAL A 256 -14.08 19.06 4.78
CA VAL A 256 -13.40 19.51 3.56
C VAL A 256 -14.14 20.69 2.92
N ALA A 257 -15.46 20.65 2.88
CA ALA A 257 -16.28 21.77 2.38
C ALA A 257 -16.09 23.01 3.27
N GLY A 258 -16.18 22.87 4.59
CA GLY A 258 -15.98 23.96 5.54
C GLY A 258 -14.57 24.55 5.52
N LEU A 259 -13.55 23.72 5.25
CA LEU A 259 -12.18 24.19 5.07
C LEU A 259 -12.04 25.07 3.83
N LYS A 260 -12.68 24.70 2.70
CA LYS A 260 -12.77 25.53 1.48
C LYS A 260 -13.45 26.86 1.73
N GLU A 261 -14.50 26.88 2.52
CA GLU A 261 -15.29 28.06 2.88
C GLU A 261 -14.65 28.90 4.00
N GLY A 262 -13.59 28.41 4.67
CA GLY A 262 -12.95 29.10 5.79
C GLY A 262 -13.74 29.04 7.11
N THR A 263 -14.75 28.18 7.25
CA THR A 263 -15.51 27.93 8.47
C THR A 263 -14.88 26.85 9.36
N ILE A 264 -14.05 26.00 8.79
CA ILE A 264 -13.23 24.97 9.43
C ILE A 264 -11.76 25.34 9.25
N ALA A 265 -10.96 25.24 10.31
CA ALA A 265 -9.55 25.57 10.28
C ALA A 265 -8.66 24.39 9.87
N ALA A 266 -9.04 23.15 10.22
CA ALA A 266 -8.38 21.93 9.79
C ALA A 266 -9.40 20.80 9.59
N ALA A 267 -9.12 19.94 8.59
CA ALA A 267 -9.91 18.76 8.25
C ALA A 267 -9.00 17.60 7.90
N PHE A 268 -9.44 16.38 8.20
CA PHE A 268 -8.66 15.15 7.90
C PHE A 268 -9.23 14.49 6.66
N SER A 269 -8.36 14.25 5.67
CA SER A 269 -8.69 13.59 4.42
C SER A 269 -7.42 13.05 3.75
N GLY A 270 -7.51 12.55 2.55
CA GLY A 270 -6.38 12.05 1.78
C GLY A 270 -6.06 12.90 0.54
N SER A 271 -5.13 12.39 -0.28
CA SER A 271 -4.68 13.08 -1.49
C SER A 271 -5.79 13.33 -2.52
N TRP A 272 -6.90 12.61 -2.44
CA TRP A 272 -8.06 12.76 -3.34
C TRP A 272 -8.78 14.12 -3.23
N ASP A 273 -8.66 14.84 -2.10
CA ASP A 273 -9.28 16.16 -1.91
C ASP A 273 -8.34 17.33 -2.27
N PHE A 274 -7.06 17.04 -2.57
CA PHE A 274 -6.05 18.08 -2.78
C PHE A 274 -6.40 19.05 -3.90
N ALA A 275 -6.84 18.57 -5.05
CA ALA A 275 -7.13 19.43 -6.21
C ALA A 275 -8.17 20.50 -5.85
N GLY A 276 -9.28 20.10 -5.23
CA GLY A 276 -10.33 21.04 -4.87
C GLY A 276 -9.98 21.96 -3.69
N LEU A 277 -9.14 21.50 -2.75
CA LEU A 277 -8.62 22.32 -1.66
C LEU A 277 -7.57 23.32 -2.15
N SER A 278 -6.69 22.90 -3.04
CA SER A 278 -5.67 23.77 -3.65
C SER A 278 -6.30 24.87 -4.50
N GLU A 279 -7.36 24.56 -5.27
CA GLU A 279 -8.11 25.55 -6.03
C GLU A 279 -8.75 26.60 -5.10
N ALA A 280 -9.35 26.17 -3.97
CA ALA A 280 -10.06 27.05 -3.07
C ALA A 280 -9.14 27.93 -2.21
N LEU A 281 -8.04 27.37 -1.69
CA LEU A 281 -7.18 28.00 -0.69
C LEU A 281 -5.85 28.51 -1.24
N GLY A 282 -5.36 27.98 -2.37
CA GLY A 282 -4.07 28.38 -2.94
C GLY A 282 -2.93 28.27 -1.92
N ASP A 283 -2.14 29.33 -1.76
CA ASP A 283 -0.99 29.39 -0.85
C ASP A 283 -1.35 29.29 0.65
N LYS A 284 -2.63 29.48 0.99
CA LYS A 284 -3.12 29.32 2.36
C LYS A 284 -3.30 27.87 2.78
N LEU A 285 -3.31 26.94 1.82
CA LEU A 285 -3.42 25.52 2.11
C LEU A 285 -2.14 25.00 2.74
N GLY A 286 -2.28 24.33 3.90
CA GLY A 286 -1.27 23.51 4.52
C GLY A 286 -1.69 22.05 4.53
N ALA A 287 -0.72 21.13 4.55
CA ALA A 287 -0.95 19.70 4.72
C ALA A 287 0.15 19.12 5.62
N VAL A 288 -0.22 18.30 6.60
CA VAL A 288 0.71 17.68 7.57
C VAL A 288 0.21 16.29 7.96
N MET A 289 1.11 15.46 8.47
CA MET A 289 0.74 14.18 9.09
C MET A 289 -0.25 14.39 10.26
N PRO A 290 -1.00 13.36 10.71
CA PRO A 290 -1.86 13.48 11.88
C PRO A 290 -1.12 14.06 13.10
N PRO A 291 -1.78 14.93 13.89
CA PRO A 291 -1.15 15.56 15.04
C PRO A 291 -0.94 14.56 16.19
N VAL A 292 -0.19 14.96 17.20
CA VAL A 292 -0.24 14.31 18.50
C VAL A 292 -1.50 14.75 19.26
N VAL A 293 -1.92 13.92 20.21
CA VAL A 293 -3.00 14.18 21.15
C VAL A 293 -2.54 13.80 22.56
N GLU A 294 -2.94 14.58 23.57
CA GLU A 294 -2.63 14.24 24.96
C GLU A 294 -3.60 13.17 25.49
N ILE A 295 -3.09 11.97 25.79
CA ILE A 295 -3.85 10.89 26.43
C ILE A 295 -3.17 10.53 27.75
N ALA A 296 -3.91 10.63 28.86
CA ALA A 296 -3.40 10.33 30.21
C ALA A 296 -2.08 11.03 30.54
N GLY A 297 -1.94 12.32 30.16
CA GLY A 297 -0.74 13.13 30.41
C GLY A 297 0.45 12.85 29.51
N LYS A 298 0.28 12.03 28.44
CA LYS A 298 1.33 11.72 27.46
C LYS A 298 0.93 12.26 26.08
N GLN A 299 1.92 12.78 25.34
CA GLN A 299 1.75 13.11 23.94
C GLN A 299 1.77 11.83 23.10
N VAL A 300 0.66 11.52 22.49
CA VAL A 300 0.43 10.29 21.72
C VAL A 300 0.22 10.63 20.25
N GLN A 301 0.99 10.02 19.35
CA GLN A 301 0.81 10.20 17.92
C GLN A 301 -0.49 9.52 17.46
N MET A 302 -1.45 10.29 16.92
CA MET A 302 -2.59 9.70 16.22
C MET A 302 -2.09 8.88 15.03
N ARG A 303 -2.61 7.67 14.86
CA ARG A 303 -2.15 6.78 13.79
C ARG A 303 -3.25 6.51 12.76
N ALA A 304 -2.96 6.87 11.52
CA ALA A 304 -3.79 6.50 10.38
C ALA A 304 -3.60 5.03 10.00
N PHE A 305 -4.55 4.44 9.30
CA PHE A 305 -4.26 3.22 8.56
C PHE A 305 -3.33 3.52 7.40
N ALA A 306 -2.28 2.70 7.27
CA ALA A 306 -1.44 2.63 6.08
C ALA A 306 -1.96 1.50 5.20
N GLY A 307 -2.51 1.83 4.07
CA GLY A 307 -2.85 0.93 2.99
C GLY A 307 -1.97 1.16 1.77
N SER A 308 -2.15 0.33 0.77
CA SER A 308 -1.55 0.52 -0.54
C SER A 308 -2.52 0.10 -1.65
N LYS A 309 -2.42 0.76 -2.79
CA LYS A 309 -2.94 0.23 -4.04
C LYS A 309 -1.81 -0.46 -4.75
N CYS A 310 -2.08 -1.63 -5.27
CA CYS A 310 -1.08 -2.58 -5.72
C CYS A 310 -1.37 -3.06 -7.13
N VAL A 311 -0.34 -3.58 -7.78
CA VAL A 311 -0.48 -4.38 -9.00
C VAL A 311 -0.30 -5.85 -8.64
N GLY A 312 -1.27 -6.68 -9.00
CA GLY A 312 -1.28 -8.12 -8.81
C GLY A 312 -1.19 -8.87 -10.12
N VAL A 313 -0.70 -10.11 -10.03
CA VAL A 313 -0.68 -11.05 -11.15
C VAL A 313 -1.59 -12.22 -10.84
N ASN A 314 -2.43 -12.57 -11.80
CA ASN A 314 -3.33 -13.70 -11.71
C ASN A 314 -2.56 -15.02 -11.91
N PRO A 315 -2.61 -15.99 -10.98
CA PRO A 315 -1.95 -17.29 -11.17
C PRO A 315 -2.56 -18.11 -12.32
N ASN A 316 -3.77 -17.80 -12.77
CA ASN A 316 -4.42 -18.47 -13.90
C ASN A 316 -3.95 -17.92 -15.28
N CYS A 317 -3.11 -16.87 -15.28
CA CYS A 317 -2.52 -16.31 -16.50
C CYS A 317 -1.67 -17.34 -17.26
N LYS A 318 -1.85 -17.42 -18.58
CA LYS A 318 -1.07 -18.31 -19.44
C LYS A 318 0.38 -17.86 -19.62
N ASN A 319 0.62 -16.55 -19.58
CA ASN A 319 1.91 -15.91 -19.82
C ASN A 319 2.50 -15.32 -18.52
N GLN A 320 2.53 -16.11 -17.44
CA GLN A 320 2.90 -15.65 -16.09
C GLN A 320 4.22 -14.89 -16.03
N LYS A 321 5.24 -15.33 -16.78
CA LYS A 321 6.55 -14.64 -16.82
C LYS A 321 6.39 -13.20 -17.31
N VAL A 322 5.68 -13.00 -18.42
CA VAL A 322 5.50 -11.67 -19.02
C VAL A 322 4.57 -10.82 -18.16
N ALA A 323 3.54 -11.41 -17.55
CA ALA A 323 2.67 -10.74 -16.60
C ALA A 323 3.43 -10.24 -15.36
N MET A 324 4.35 -11.04 -14.80
CA MET A 324 5.23 -10.63 -13.69
C MET A 324 6.19 -9.51 -14.09
N GLN A 325 6.79 -9.59 -15.28
CA GLN A 325 7.65 -8.53 -15.82
C GLN A 325 6.86 -7.21 -15.98
N LEU A 326 5.63 -7.29 -16.51
CA LEU A 326 4.78 -6.14 -16.66
C LEU A 326 4.39 -5.53 -15.31
N ALA A 327 3.95 -6.34 -14.35
CA ALA A 327 3.58 -5.86 -13.01
C ALA A 327 4.76 -5.16 -12.31
N ALA A 328 5.95 -5.74 -12.40
CA ALA A 328 7.18 -5.15 -11.88
C ALA A 328 7.54 -3.83 -12.58
N PHE A 329 7.36 -3.74 -13.90
CA PHE A 329 7.58 -2.51 -14.67
C PHE A 329 6.58 -1.41 -14.32
N LEU A 330 5.28 -1.74 -14.25
CA LEU A 330 4.22 -0.77 -13.91
C LEU A 330 4.41 -0.14 -12.53
N THR A 331 5.15 -0.81 -11.65
CA THR A 331 5.44 -0.33 -10.29
C THR A 331 6.88 0.18 -10.11
N SER A 332 7.64 0.29 -11.18
CA SER A 332 8.98 0.87 -11.19
C SER A 332 8.97 2.37 -10.86
N GLU A 333 10.14 2.89 -10.50
CA GLU A 333 10.34 4.33 -10.26
C GLU A 333 9.88 5.18 -11.45
N GLU A 334 10.25 4.77 -12.69
CA GLU A 334 9.86 5.46 -13.93
C GLU A 334 8.33 5.51 -14.10
N ALA A 335 7.68 4.35 -13.96
CA ALA A 335 6.24 4.26 -14.19
C ALA A 335 5.43 5.03 -13.13
N GLN A 336 5.86 4.98 -11.86
CA GLN A 336 5.21 5.73 -10.78
C GLN A 336 5.44 7.25 -10.92
N LEU A 337 6.63 7.68 -11.35
CA LEU A 337 6.90 9.09 -11.63
C LEU A 337 6.02 9.62 -12.77
N ALA A 338 5.93 8.87 -13.87
CA ALA A 338 5.06 9.23 -14.99
C ALA A 338 3.59 9.32 -14.56
N ARG A 339 3.11 8.42 -13.69
CA ARG A 339 1.74 8.49 -13.15
C ARG A 339 1.52 9.73 -12.29
N TYR A 340 2.52 10.11 -11.48
CA TYR A 340 2.47 11.36 -10.72
C TYR A 340 2.41 12.58 -11.64
N GLU A 341 3.26 12.65 -12.65
CA GLU A 341 3.29 13.78 -13.60
C GLU A 341 1.99 13.92 -14.41
N MET A 342 1.39 12.80 -14.82
CA MET A 342 0.16 12.80 -15.60
C MET A 342 -1.12 12.99 -14.77
N ARG A 343 -1.13 12.51 -13.51
CA ARG A 343 -2.35 12.41 -12.71
C ARG A 343 -2.25 12.98 -11.29
N GLY A 344 -1.07 13.37 -10.83
CA GLY A 344 -0.84 13.82 -9.45
C GLY A 344 -0.94 12.71 -8.40
N ILE A 345 -0.97 11.43 -8.80
CA ILE A 345 -1.05 10.31 -7.87
C ILE A 345 0.29 10.12 -7.17
N ILE A 346 0.28 10.19 -5.83
CA ILE A 346 1.50 10.13 -5.03
C ILE A 346 2.07 8.71 -5.05
N PRO A 347 3.36 8.56 -5.45
CA PRO A 347 3.98 7.27 -5.59
C PRO A 347 4.33 6.63 -4.24
N SER A 348 4.40 5.30 -4.23
CA SER A 348 4.90 4.52 -3.09
C SER A 348 6.42 4.31 -3.11
N HIS A 349 7.06 4.43 -4.28
CA HIS A 349 8.47 4.12 -4.47
C HIS A 349 9.36 5.05 -3.64
N LYS A 350 10.18 4.48 -2.74
CA LYS A 350 10.93 5.26 -1.73
C LYS A 350 11.92 6.28 -2.31
N ASN A 351 12.51 6.00 -3.49
CA ASN A 351 13.45 6.94 -4.12
C ASN A 351 12.74 8.22 -4.57
N LEU A 352 11.45 8.13 -4.91
CA LEU A 352 10.66 9.28 -5.33
C LEU A 352 10.35 10.26 -4.18
N ALA A 353 10.55 9.85 -2.94
CA ALA A 353 10.43 10.74 -1.78
C ALA A 353 11.40 11.95 -1.86
N THR A 354 12.55 11.77 -2.51
CA THR A 354 13.57 12.82 -2.68
C THR A 354 13.52 13.48 -4.07
N ASN A 355 12.57 13.09 -4.93
CA ASN A 355 12.38 13.75 -6.22
C ASN A 355 11.99 15.22 -6.00
N GLU A 356 12.68 16.15 -6.65
CA GLU A 356 12.51 17.60 -6.41
C GLU A 356 11.07 18.10 -6.69
N THR A 357 10.40 17.52 -7.65
CA THR A 357 9.01 17.89 -8.01
C THR A 357 8.04 17.41 -6.95
N ILE A 358 8.21 16.16 -6.49
CA ILE A 358 7.35 15.55 -5.48
C ILE A 358 7.60 16.18 -4.10
N ALA A 359 8.87 16.45 -3.74
CA ALA A 359 9.25 17.07 -2.48
C ALA A 359 8.69 18.51 -2.29
N LYS A 360 8.32 19.18 -3.38
CA LYS A 360 7.65 20.50 -3.32
C LYS A 360 6.13 20.38 -3.14
N ASN A 361 5.57 19.20 -3.31
CA ASN A 361 4.14 18.97 -3.14
C ASN A 361 3.83 18.74 -1.66
N ILE A 362 3.13 19.68 -1.03
CA ILE A 362 2.78 19.63 0.40
C ILE A 362 2.01 18.37 0.77
N VAL A 363 1.18 17.85 -0.14
CA VAL A 363 0.39 16.62 0.07
C VAL A 363 1.28 15.40 0.02
N ALA A 364 2.22 15.34 -0.93
CA ALA A 364 3.18 14.24 -0.99
C ALA A 364 4.01 14.16 0.29
N VAL A 365 4.47 15.29 0.79
CA VAL A 365 5.23 15.37 2.05
C VAL A 365 4.37 14.93 3.25
N ALA A 366 3.12 15.41 3.36
CA ALA A 366 2.21 15.03 4.43
C ALA A 366 1.88 13.53 4.41
N GLU A 367 1.54 12.99 3.23
CA GLU A 367 1.20 11.58 3.06
C GLU A 367 2.39 10.65 3.36
N MET A 368 3.57 10.96 2.83
CA MET A 368 4.78 10.17 3.08
C MET A 368 5.20 10.22 4.56
N ASN A 369 5.12 11.40 5.21
CA ASN A 369 5.37 11.51 6.64
C ASN A 369 4.35 10.71 7.46
N THR A 370 3.08 10.70 7.06
CA THR A 370 2.05 9.89 7.70
C THR A 370 2.38 8.41 7.58
N MET A 371 2.69 7.94 6.37
CA MET A 371 3.05 6.54 6.13
C MET A 371 4.26 6.08 6.96
N ASN A 372 5.26 6.94 7.13
CA ASN A 372 6.50 6.59 7.81
C ASN A 372 6.45 6.74 9.34
N ASN A 373 5.68 7.73 9.85
CA ASN A 373 5.77 8.14 11.24
C ASN A 373 4.42 8.17 11.97
N GLY A 374 3.30 8.26 11.25
CA GLY A 374 1.95 8.47 11.80
C GLY A 374 0.94 7.41 11.39
N SER A 375 1.38 6.19 11.06
CA SER A 375 0.47 5.14 10.62
C SER A 375 0.79 3.76 11.19
N CYS A 376 -0.14 2.84 10.99
CA CYS A 376 0.06 1.40 11.15
C CYS A 376 -0.56 0.69 9.93
N ALA A 377 -0.01 -0.46 9.56
CA ALA A 377 -0.53 -1.23 8.43
C ALA A 377 -1.99 -1.62 8.67
N GLN A 378 -2.86 -1.35 7.69
CA GLN A 378 -4.21 -1.87 7.69
C GLN A 378 -4.15 -3.39 7.51
N PRO A 379 -4.77 -4.19 8.43
CA PRO A 379 -4.77 -5.63 8.30
C PRO A 379 -5.35 -6.12 6.98
N THR A 380 -4.73 -7.17 6.43
CA THR A 380 -5.08 -7.75 5.12
C THR A 380 -5.83 -9.08 5.24
N ILE A 381 -6.06 -9.54 6.47
CA ILE A 381 -6.77 -10.79 6.75
C ILE A 381 -8.30 -10.58 6.74
N PRO A 382 -9.09 -11.64 6.41
CA PRO A 382 -10.54 -11.54 6.33
C PRO A 382 -11.22 -11.07 7.63
N GLU A 383 -10.63 -11.38 8.78
CA GLU A 383 -11.12 -11.00 10.10
C GLU A 383 -11.18 -9.48 10.30
N MET A 384 -10.46 -8.70 9.49
CA MET A 384 -10.56 -7.23 9.50
C MET A 384 -11.98 -6.74 9.20
N ALA A 385 -12.83 -7.54 8.57
CA ALA A 385 -14.24 -7.24 8.39
C ALA A 385 -14.99 -6.99 9.72
N ASN A 386 -14.53 -7.62 10.81
CA ASN A 386 -15.12 -7.47 12.14
C ASN A 386 -14.86 -6.09 12.78
N TYR A 387 -13.90 -5.33 12.26
CA TYR A 387 -13.54 -4.01 12.78
C TYR A 387 -14.53 -2.90 12.37
N TRP A 388 -14.98 -2.92 11.12
CA TRP A 388 -15.60 -1.74 10.50
C TRP A 388 -16.90 -1.29 11.17
N ASN A 389 -17.85 -2.20 11.34
CA ASN A 389 -19.16 -1.87 11.93
C ASN A 389 -19.07 -1.52 13.42
N PRO A 390 -18.36 -2.31 14.29
CA PRO A 390 -18.23 -1.93 15.70
C PRO A 390 -17.53 -0.59 15.89
N MET A 391 -16.44 -0.31 15.16
CA MET A 391 -15.71 0.96 15.30
C MET A 391 -16.57 2.15 14.84
N GLY A 392 -17.27 2.03 13.71
CA GLY A 392 -18.19 3.06 13.24
C GLY A 392 -19.32 3.34 14.25
N SER A 393 -19.89 2.28 14.82
CA SER A 393 -20.96 2.38 15.84
C SER A 393 -20.44 3.05 17.14
N PHE A 394 -19.24 2.68 17.58
CA PHE A 394 -18.61 3.30 18.75
C PHE A 394 -18.32 4.78 18.52
N GLY A 395 -17.77 5.14 17.34
CA GLY A 395 -17.53 6.52 16.95
C GLY A 395 -18.83 7.35 16.87
N ALA A 396 -19.90 6.78 16.30
CA ALA A 396 -21.21 7.42 16.27
C ALA A 396 -21.79 7.65 17.69
N ALA A 397 -21.65 6.67 18.58
CA ALA A 397 -22.09 6.79 19.97
C ALA A 397 -21.34 7.91 20.73
N LEU A 398 -20.03 8.10 20.45
CA LEU A 398 -19.26 9.24 20.98
C LEU A 398 -19.81 10.58 20.49
N VAL A 399 -20.06 10.70 19.20
CA VAL A 399 -20.59 11.94 18.59
C VAL A 399 -21.99 12.26 19.08
N ASN A 400 -22.84 11.24 19.25
CA ASN A 400 -24.20 11.35 19.78
C ASN A 400 -24.26 11.59 21.29
N LYS A 401 -23.11 11.54 22.00
CA LYS A 401 -23.00 11.66 23.46
C LYS A 401 -23.61 10.49 24.24
N ASP A 402 -23.74 9.33 23.62
CA ASP A 402 -24.16 8.09 24.28
C ASP A 402 -23.01 7.49 25.11
N VAL A 403 -21.75 7.76 24.70
CA VAL A 403 -20.54 7.49 25.49
C VAL A 403 -20.16 8.74 26.25
N THR A 404 -20.09 8.64 27.58
CA THR A 404 -19.85 9.75 28.51
C THR A 404 -18.65 9.48 29.40
N GLU A 405 -18.22 10.46 30.21
CA GLU A 405 -17.16 10.28 31.22
C GLU A 405 -17.55 9.31 32.33
N GLU A 406 -18.86 9.04 32.53
CA GLU A 406 -19.36 8.13 33.55
C GLU A 406 -19.42 6.68 33.04
N ASN A 407 -19.65 6.45 31.74
CA ASN A 407 -19.89 5.09 31.20
C ASN A 407 -18.85 4.60 30.19
N TYR A 408 -17.82 5.40 29.85
CA TYR A 408 -16.89 5.06 28.77
C TYR A 408 -16.18 3.72 28.96
N MET A 409 -15.88 3.29 30.19
CA MET A 409 -15.23 2.00 30.44
C MET A 409 -16.16 0.83 30.07
N ASP A 410 -17.42 0.87 30.51
CA ASP A 410 -18.41 -0.14 30.18
C ASP A 410 -18.67 -0.19 28.67
N MET A 411 -18.69 0.96 28.01
CA MET A 411 -18.88 1.09 26.57
C MET A 411 -17.69 0.53 25.79
N VAL A 412 -16.46 0.72 26.27
CA VAL A 412 -15.26 0.10 25.69
C VAL A 412 -15.29 -1.43 25.84
N ASP A 413 -15.72 -1.96 27.00
CA ASP A 413 -15.83 -3.40 27.20
C ASP A 413 -16.88 -4.04 26.27
N GLN A 414 -18.00 -3.37 26.05
CA GLN A 414 -19.01 -3.77 25.07
C GLN A 414 -18.45 -3.71 23.63
N PHE A 415 -17.74 -2.64 23.30
CA PHE A 415 -17.07 -2.45 22.01
C PHE A 415 -16.04 -3.55 21.76
N MET A 416 -15.22 -3.87 22.76
CA MET A 416 -14.25 -4.98 22.66
C MET A 416 -14.92 -6.34 22.43
N THR A 417 -16.06 -6.56 23.07
CA THR A 417 -16.87 -7.78 22.85
C THR A 417 -17.36 -7.86 21.39
N GLN A 418 -17.78 -6.75 20.81
CA GLN A 418 -18.24 -6.68 19.41
C GLN A 418 -17.09 -6.87 18.42
N LEU A 419 -15.92 -6.24 18.67
CA LEU A 419 -14.72 -6.35 17.82
C LEU A 419 -14.20 -7.79 17.73
N ASN A 420 -14.28 -8.53 18.82
CA ASN A 420 -13.77 -9.90 18.94
C ASN A 420 -14.87 -10.96 18.90
N ALA A 421 -16.10 -10.58 18.59
CA ALA A 421 -17.14 -11.57 18.29
C ALA A 421 -16.70 -12.39 17.10
N SER A 422 -16.57 -13.71 17.28
CA SER A 422 -16.30 -14.62 16.17
C SER A 422 -17.42 -14.43 15.14
N GLY A 423 -17.04 -13.95 13.95
CA GLY A 423 -17.96 -13.81 12.84
C GLY A 423 -18.64 -15.14 12.58
N LEU A 424 -19.96 -15.13 12.57
CA LEU A 424 -20.82 -16.25 12.16
C LEU A 424 -20.63 -16.52 10.67
#